data_fcc8e50be3aa92774ba508df0b82bb01
#
_entry.id   fcc8e50be3aa92774ba508df0b82bb01
#
_cell.length_a   1.000
_cell.length_b   1.000
_cell.length_c   1.000
_cell.angle_alpha   90.00
_cell.angle_beta   90.00
_cell.angle_gamma   90.00
#
_symmetry.space_group_name_H-M   'P 1'
#
loop_
_entity.id
_entity.type
_entity.pdbx_description
1 polymer ?
#
loop_
_entity_poly.entity_id
_entity_poly.type
_entity_poly.pdbx_seq_one_letter_code
_entity_poly.pdbx_strand_id
1 'polypeptide(L)'
;VIISTGSKHRELNIPGEKEFNYKGVSYCAVCDGSFYKGKTVALIGHGDQAAKSALYLAGLCKEVIMLSSLAEIETTTYKDQLLSQPNVKELFNVRVLAIKGGETVEAVEYSVKGGPMETVRVDGVFIEGGTPNSVIAKEIGLELDEKGNVMVTRPDMITRVDGVFAAGDVTGGIHQISKAVGEGACAAVSAALYLKKKARKAKA
;
A
#
# COMPACT_ATOMS: atom_id res chain seq x y z
N VAL A 1 15.88 0.33 21.29
CA VAL A 1 15.90 0.64 19.84
C VAL A 1 14.47 0.73 19.34
N ILE A 2 14.17 1.64 18.39
CA ILE A 2 12.88 1.73 17.71
C ILE A 2 13.12 1.51 16.22
N ILE A 3 12.45 0.52 15.63
CA ILE A 3 12.48 0.23 14.19
C ILE A 3 11.31 0.96 13.53
N SER A 4 11.60 1.92 12.66
CA SER A 4 10.62 2.74 11.94
C SER A 4 11.02 2.91 10.46
N THR A 5 11.42 1.82 9.84
CA THR A 5 11.98 1.77 8.49
C THR A 5 10.95 1.92 7.37
N GLY A 6 9.66 1.94 7.74
CA GLY A 6 8.55 2.19 6.81
C GLY A 6 8.27 1.03 5.86
N SER A 7 7.71 1.39 4.72
CA SER A 7 7.41 0.49 3.60
C SER A 7 7.91 1.07 2.29
N LYS A 8 8.10 0.20 1.29
CA LYS A 8 8.33 0.61 -0.10
C LYS A 8 7.07 0.35 -0.89
N HIS A 9 6.57 1.35 -1.61
CA HIS A 9 5.51 1.13 -2.58
C HIS A 9 6.03 0.30 -3.76
N ARG A 10 5.13 -0.39 -4.43
CA ARG A 10 5.45 -1.19 -5.60
C ARG A 10 5.72 -0.25 -6.77
N GLU A 11 6.90 -0.36 -7.36
CA GLU A 11 7.20 0.23 -8.66
C GLU A 11 6.96 -0.82 -9.75
N LEU A 12 6.33 -0.43 -10.85
CA LEU A 12 6.12 -1.29 -12.01
C LEU A 12 7.34 -1.27 -12.95
N ASN A 13 8.14 -0.21 -12.87
CA ASN A 13 9.31 0.06 -13.72
C ASN A 13 8.97 0.04 -15.22
N ILE A 14 7.85 0.67 -15.58
CA ILE A 14 7.36 0.80 -16.95
C ILE A 14 7.49 2.25 -17.45
N PRO A 15 7.54 2.46 -18.78
CA PRO A 15 7.50 3.81 -19.38
C PRO A 15 6.31 4.61 -18.87
N GLY A 16 6.54 5.88 -18.56
CA GLY A 16 5.52 6.82 -18.06
C GLY A 16 5.32 6.80 -16.55
N GLU A 17 5.67 5.72 -15.82
CA GLU A 17 5.42 5.65 -14.38
C GLU A 17 6.12 6.79 -13.61
N LYS A 18 7.40 6.99 -13.83
CA LYS A 18 8.18 8.04 -13.15
C LYS A 18 7.90 9.43 -13.74
N GLU A 19 7.65 9.52 -15.02
CA GLU A 19 7.36 10.76 -15.73
C GLU A 19 6.07 11.41 -15.24
N PHE A 20 5.03 10.59 -15.02
CA PHE A 20 3.71 11.05 -14.56
C PHE A 20 3.52 10.94 -13.04
N ASN A 21 4.57 10.65 -12.28
CA ASN A 21 4.49 10.72 -10.82
C ASN A 21 4.11 12.14 -10.39
N TYR A 22 3.08 12.28 -9.55
CA TYR A 22 2.40 13.54 -9.20
C TYR A 22 1.70 14.27 -10.36
N LYS A 23 1.67 13.66 -11.56
CA LYS A 23 0.97 14.19 -12.74
C LYS A 23 -0.10 13.23 -13.25
N GLY A 24 -0.64 12.43 -12.37
CA GLY A 24 -1.66 11.43 -12.69
C GLY A 24 -1.33 10.02 -12.19
N VAL A 25 -0.09 9.71 -11.86
CA VAL A 25 0.29 8.48 -11.16
C VAL A 25 0.34 8.73 -9.66
N SER A 26 -0.31 7.87 -8.89
CA SER A 26 -0.34 7.88 -7.43
C SER A 26 -0.14 6.48 -6.86
N TYR A 27 0.44 6.41 -5.65
CA TYR A 27 0.61 5.18 -4.86
C TYR A 27 -0.28 5.17 -3.61
N CYS A 28 -1.24 6.10 -3.51
CA CYS A 28 -2.12 6.23 -2.35
C CYS A 28 -3.52 6.67 -2.77
N ALA A 29 -4.44 5.70 -2.91
CA ALA A 29 -5.83 6.00 -3.27
C ALA A 29 -6.52 6.92 -2.26
N VAL A 30 -6.28 6.74 -0.96
CA VAL A 30 -6.89 7.54 0.11
C VAL A 30 -6.36 8.97 0.12
N CYS A 31 -5.07 9.17 -0.25
CA CYS A 31 -4.46 10.49 -0.28
C CYS A 31 -4.97 11.33 -1.46
N ASP A 32 -4.99 10.73 -2.65
CA ASP A 32 -5.16 11.46 -3.91
C ASP A 32 -6.49 11.20 -4.61
N GLY A 33 -7.26 10.18 -4.19
CA GLY A 33 -8.51 9.80 -4.84
C GLY A 33 -9.52 10.93 -5.00
N SER A 34 -9.56 11.87 -4.06
CA SER A 34 -10.46 13.03 -4.11
C SER A 34 -10.23 13.96 -5.31
N PHE A 35 -9.00 14.02 -5.86
CA PHE A 35 -8.69 14.81 -7.06
C PHE A 35 -9.27 14.21 -8.35
N TYR A 36 -9.73 12.96 -8.27
CA TYR A 36 -10.31 12.21 -9.40
C TYR A 36 -11.82 12.04 -9.30
N LYS A 37 -12.48 12.86 -8.48
CA LYS A 37 -13.95 12.82 -8.36
C LYS A 37 -14.61 13.01 -9.71
N GLY A 38 -15.49 12.05 -10.08
CA GLY A 38 -16.22 12.05 -11.36
C GLY A 38 -15.36 11.70 -12.59
N LYS A 39 -14.09 11.33 -12.42
CA LYS A 39 -13.18 10.93 -13.50
C LYS A 39 -13.06 9.41 -13.60
N THR A 40 -12.44 8.93 -14.68
CA THR A 40 -12.11 7.51 -14.88
C THR A 40 -10.66 7.27 -14.45
N VAL A 41 -10.43 6.26 -13.62
CA VAL A 41 -9.09 5.92 -13.12
C VAL A 41 -8.75 4.45 -13.36
N ALA A 42 -7.46 4.16 -13.57
CA ALA A 42 -6.94 2.80 -13.50
C ALA A 42 -6.41 2.52 -12.10
N LEU A 43 -6.66 1.33 -11.59
CA LEU A 43 -6.07 0.79 -10.38
C LEU A 43 -5.26 -0.45 -10.73
N ILE A 44 -3.96 -0.41 -10.55
CA ILE A 44 -3.05 -1.51 -10.86
C ILE A 44 -2.69 -2.20 -9.56
N GLY A 45 -3.09 -3.45 -9.40
CA GLY A 45 -2.85 -4.20 -8.18
C GLY A 45 -3.73 -5.43 -8.03
N HIS A 46 -3.56 -6.14 -6.93
CA HIS A 46 -4.34 -7.34 -6.58
C HIS A 46 -4.45 -7.49 -5.06
N GLY A 47 -5.26 -8.45 -4.62
CA GLY A 47 -5.47 -8.76 -3.20
C GLY A 47 -6.30 -7.72 -2.46
N ASP A 48 -6.37 -7.89 -1.14
CA ASP A 48 -7.23 -7.07 -0.26
C ASP A 48 -6.92 -5.57 -0.31
N GLN A 49 -5.65 -5.20 -0.50
CA GLN A 49 -5.26 -3.79 -0.53
C GLN A 49 -5.83 -3.10 -1.77
N ALA A 50 -5.65 -3.71 -2.95
CA ALA A 50 -6.21 -3.19 -4.19
C ALA A 50 -7.75 -3.17 -4.14
N ALA A 51 -8.37 -4.20 -3.56
CA ALA A 51 -9.82 -4.25 -3.38
C ALA A 51 -10.35 -3.09 -2.51
N LYS A 52 -9.71 -2.80 -1.38
CA LYS A 52 -10.06 -1.65 -0.53
C LYS A 52 -9.94 -0.33 -1.27
N SER A 53 -8.84 -0.15 -2.01
CA SER A 53 -8.60 1.06 -2.79
C SER A 53 -9.60 1.21 -3.93
N ALA A 54 -9.97 0.11 -4.61
CA ALA A 54 -11.01 0.12 -5.63
C ALA A 54 -12.37 0.54 -5.08
N LEU A 55 -12.78 -0.02 -3.94
CA LEU A 55 -14.03 0.35 -3.26
C LEU A 55 -14.04 1.81 -2.82
N TYR A 56 -12.93 2.31 -2.30
CA TYR A 56 -12.80 3.71 -1.94
C TYR A 56 -12.91 4.63 -3.16
N LEU A 57 -12.19 4.32 -4.23
CA LEU A 57 -12.23 5.08 -5.49
C LEU A 57 -13.60 4.98 -6.18
N ALA A 58 -14.29 3.84 -6.08
CA ALA A 58 -15.63 3.67 -6.63
C ALA A 58 -16.65 4.66 -6.02
N GLY A 59 -16.47 5.04 -4.74
CA GLY A 59 -17.29 6.06 -4.10
C GLY A 59 -17.01 7.49 -4.56
N LEU A 60 -15.93 7.74 -5.29
CA LEU A 60 -15.49 9.07 -5.72
C LEU A 60 -15.50 9.22 -7.24
N CYS A 61 -15.00 8.23 -7.95
CA CYS A 61 -14.74 8.26 -9.38
C CYS A 61 -15.98 7.88 -10.20
N LYS A 62 -16.01 8.33 -11.45
CA LYS A 62 -17.02 7.88 -12.43
C LYS A 62 -16.87 6.39 -12.72
N GLU A 63 -15.63 5.94 -12.89
CA GLU A 63 -15.29 4.57 -13.22
C GLU A 63 -13.91 4.21 -12.67
N VAL A 64 -13.77 2.99 -12.17
CA VAL A 64 -12.50 2.40 -11.72
C VAL A 64 -12.20 1.16 -12.55
N ILE A 65 -11.07 1.14 -13.24
CA ILE A 65 -10.65 0.02 -14.07
C ILE A 65 -9.50 -0.68 -13.33
N MET A 66 -9.81 -1.82 -12.72
CA MET A 66 -8.80 -2.63 -12.04
C MET A 66 -8.03 -3.47 -13.05
N LEU A 67 -6.72 -3.34 -13.04
CA LEU A 67 -5.77 -4.08 -13.87
C LEU A 67 -4.99 -5.05 -12.99
N SER A 68 -5.39 -6.32 -12.99
CA SER A 68 -4.78 -7.37 -12.19
C SER A 68 -3.92 -8.30 -13.04
N SER A 69 -2.70 -8.60 -12.59
CA SER A 69 -1.85 -9.63 -13.21
C SER A 69 -2.32 -11.06 -12.91
N LEU A 70 -3.23 -11.23 -11.96
CA LEU A 70 -3.79 -12.54 -11.59
C LEU A 70 -4.94 -12.93 -12.51
N ALA A 71 -5.31 -14.22 -12.46
CA ALA A 71 -6.36 -14.78 -13.30
C ALA A 71 -7.79 -14.48 -12.76
N GLU A 72 -7.90 -14.10 -11.50
CA GLU A 72 -9.16 -13.84 -10.81
C GLU A 72 -8.98 -12.89 -9.61
N ILE A 73 -10.09 -12.54 -8.97
CA ILE A 73 -10.08 -11.75 -7.73
C ILE A 73 -9.47 -12.57 -6.59
N GLU A 74 -8.34 -12.10 -6.07
CA GLU A 74 -7.61 -12.74 -4.96
C GLU A 74 -8.10 -12.26 -3.58
N THR A 75 -9.26 -11.67 -3.46
CA THR A 75 -9.81 -11.30 -2.16
C THR A 75 -11.05 -12.10 -1.85
N THR A 76 -11.11 -12.71 -0.68
CA THR A 76 -12.33 -13.34 -0.16
C THR A 76 -13.18 -12.35 0.62
N THR A 77 -12.54 -11.41 1.32
CA THR A 77 -13.20 -10.44 2.20
C THR A 77 -14.00 -9.37 1.45
N TYR A 78 -13.51 -8.92 0.29
CA TYR A 78 -14.08 -7.78 -0.45
C TYR A 78 -14.70 -8.18 -1.79
N LYS A 79 -14.71 -9.47 -2.13
CA LYS A 79 -15.16 -9.98 -3.43
C LYS A 79 -16.59 -9.56 -3.75
N ASP A 80 -17.53 -9.84 -2.85
CA ASP A 80 -18.95 -9.53 -3.08
C ASP A 80 -19.21 -8.02 -3.15
N GLN A 81 -18.46 -7.25 -2.35
CA GLN A 81 -18.53 -5.79 -2.37
C GLN A 81 -18.03 -5.21 -3.70
N LEU A 82 -16.91 -5.72 -4.22
CA LEU A 82 -16.39 -5.32 -5.54
C LEU A 82 -17.36 -5.66 -6.66
N LEU A 83 -17.84 -6.89 -6.71
CA LEU A 83 -18.79 -7.36 -7.73
C LEU A 83 -20.12 -6.60 -7.69
N SER A 84 -20.50 -6.02 -6.56
CA SER A 84 -21.69 -5.18 -6.43
C SER A 84 -21.50 -3.74 -6.91
N GLN A 85 -20.27 -3.30 -7.18
CA GLN A 85 -20.00 -1.93 -7.64
C GLN A 85 -20.20 -1.79 -9.15
N PRO A 86 -21.21 -1.06 -9.62
CA PRO A 86 -21.51 -0.97 -11.05
C PRO A 86 -20.46 -0.19 -11.85
N ASN A 87 -19.65 0.60 -11.18
CA ASN A 87 -18.60 1.44 -11.77
C ASN A 87 -17.18 0.89 -11.57
N VAL A 88 -17.04 -0.35 -11.11
CA VAL A 88 -15.75 -1.05 -11.06
C VAL A 88 -15.73 -2.08 -12.18
N LYS A 89 -14.73 -1.99 -13.05
CA LYS A 89 -14.42 -2.97 -14.09
C LYS A 89 -13.13 -3.68 -13.77
N GLU A 90 -13.12 -4.99 -13.81
CA GLU A 90 -11.96 -5.81 -13.50
C GLU A 90 -11.42 -6.49 -14.76
N LEU A 91 -10.16 -6.26 -15.05
CA LEU A 91 -9.40 -6.93 -16.10
C LEU A 91 -8.35 -7.83 -15.46
N PHE A 92 -8.39 -9.11 -15.78
CA PHE A 92 -7.50 -10.13 -15.24
C PHE A 92 -6.44 -10.58 -16.25
N ASN A 93 -5.36 -11.20 -15.75
CA ASN A 93 -4.21 -11.63 -16.55
C ASN A 93 -3.59 -10.46 -17.34
N VAL A 94 -3.63 -9.27 -16.77
CA VAL A 94 -3.15 -8.06 -17.39
C VAL A 94 -1.67 -7.85 -17.11
N ARG A 95 -0.92 -7.57 -18.15
CA ARG A 95 0.42 -7.00 -18.06
C ARG A 95 0.34 -5.55 -18.51
N VAL A 96 0.54 -4.62 -17.61
CA VAL A 96 0.65 -3.19 -17.93
C VAL A 96 1.98 -2.95 -18.63
N LEU A 97 1.96 -2.23 -19.74
CA LEU A 97 3.12 -2.01 -20.62
C LEU A 97 3.66 -0.59 -20.51
N ALA A 98 2.78 0.41 -20.46
CA ALA A 98 3.16 1.80 -20.33
C ALA A 98 2.00 2.67 -19.83
N ILE A 99 2.33 3.80 -19.24
CA ILE A 99 1.41 4.89 -18.92
C ILE A 99 1.68 6.00 -19.92
N LYS A 100 0.63 6.54 -20.53
CA LYS A 100 0.71 7.55 -21.60
C LYS A 100 -0.03 8.82 -21.23
N GLY A 101 0.44 9.93 -21.78
CA GLY A 101 -0.19 11.23 -21.62
C GLY A 101 0.65 12.34 -22.25
N GLY A 102 0.13 13.54 -22.17
CA GLY A 102 0.85 14.78 -22.50
C GLY A 102 1.45 15.41 -21.25
N GLU A 103 0.79 16.40 -20.67
CA GLU A 103 1.19 17.01 -19.38
C GLU A 103 0.82 16.13 -18.19
N THR A 104 -0.28 15.39 -18.28
CA THR A 104 -0.80 14.48 -17.28
C THR A 104 -1.13 13.12 -17.89
N VAL A 105 -1.46 12.14 -17.07
CA VAL A 105 -1.92 10.82 -17.52
C VAL A 105 -3.19 10.95 -18.38
N GLU A 106 -3.24 10.22 -19.48
CA GLU A 106 -4.39 10.15 -20.40
C GLU A 106 -4.80 8.70 -20.73
N ALA A 107 -3.87 7.74 -20.62
CA ALA A 107 -4.13 6.35 -20.97
C ALA A 107 -3.14 5.37 -20.32
N VAL A 108 -3.55 4.10 -20.28
CA VAL A 108 -2.70 2.96 -19.93
C VAL A 108 -2.68 1.99 -21.10
N GLU A 109 -1.49 1.57 -21.52
CA GLU A 109 -1.25 0.50 -22.47
C GLU A 109 -1.03 -0.82 -21.71
N TYR A 110 -1.70 -1.86 -22.12
CA TYR A 110 -1.64 -3.17 -21.49
C TYR A 110 -1.83 -4.31 -22.48
N SER A 111 -1.56 -5.53 -22.07
CA SER A 111 -1.92 -6.76 -22.80
C SER A 111 -2.59 -7.75 -21.87
N VAL A 112 -3.53 -8.54 -22.41
CA VAL A 112 -4.21 -9.62 -21.67
C VAL A 112 -3.65 -10.95 -22.13
N LYS A 113 -3.20 -11.80 -21.20
CA LYS A 113 -2.63 -13.14 -21.48
C LYS A 113 -1.52 -13.14 -22.54
N GLY A 114 -0.76 -12.07 -22.65
CA GLY A 114 0.29 -11.93 -23.69
C GLY A 114 -0.24 -11.71 -25.11
N GLY A 115 -1.53 -11.38 -25.26
CA GLY A 115 -2.17 -11.02 -26.51
C GLY A 115 -1.71 -9.65 -27.05
N PRO A 116 -2.44 -9.08 -28.01
CA PRO A 116 -2.12 -7.77 -28.59
C PRO A 116 -2.15 -6.67 -27.52
N MET A 117 -1.46 -5.59 -27.80
CA MET A 117 -1.51 -4.39 -26.98
C MET A 117 -2.87 -3.71 -27.10
N GLU A 118 -3.46 -3.41 -25.97
CA GLU A 118 -4.70 -2.66 -25.83
C GLU A 118 -4.43 -1.35 -25.09
N THR A 119 -5.33 -0.40 -25.25
CA THR A 119 -5.23 0.91 -24.59
C THR A 119 -6.54 1.26 -23.94
N VAL A 120 -6.48 1.72 -22.69
CA VAL A 120 -7.63 2.27 -21.99
C VAL A 120 -7.36 3.72 -21.62
N ARG A 121 -8.34 4.59 -21.87
CA ARG A 121 -8.27 6.01 -21.49
C ARG A 121 -8.63 6.17 -20.02
N VAL A 122 -7.80 6.92 -19.30
CA VAL A 122 -7.97 7.21 -17.88
C VAL A 122 -7.40 8.58 -17.54
N ASP A 123 -7.95 9.22 -16.52
CA ASP A 123 -7.48 10.52 -16.03
C ASP A 123 -6.41 10.38 -14.94
N GLY A 124 -6.22 9.16 -14.42
CA GLY A 124 -5.21 8.86 -13.41
C GLY A 124 -4.98 7.37 -13.22
N VAL A 125 -3.84 7.04 -12.64
CA VAL A 125 -3.40 5.67 -12.36
C VAL A 125 -3.02 5.55 -10.89
N PHE A 126 -3.64 4.62 -10.19
CA PHE A 126 -3.28 4.24 -8.84
C PHE A 126 -2.54 2.91 -8.87
N ILE A 127 -1.35 2.86 -8.29
CA ILE A 127 -0.53 1.65 -8.21
C ILE A 127 -0.55 1.16 -6.77
N GLU A 128 -1.20 0.03 -6.56
CA GLU A 128 -1.33 -0.57 -5.24
C GLU A 128 -0.35 -1.72 -5.05
N GLY A 129 0.09 -1.84 -3.83
CA GLY A 129 1.05 -2.84 -3.41
C GLY A 129 2.31 -2.21 -2.86
N GLY A 130 3.10 -3.05 -2.23
CA GLY A 130 4.34 -2.66 -1.58
C GLY A 130 4.75 -3.70 -0.57
N THR A 131 5.92 -3.51 -0.02
CA THR A 131 6.48 -4.40 1.00
C THR A 131 6.99 -3.60 2.18
N PRO A 132 6.83 -4.08 3.41
CA PRO A 132 7.44 -3.45 4.56
C PRO A 132 8.97 -3.49 4.43
N ASN A 133 9.64 -2.42 4.84
CA ASN A 133 11.09 -2.36 4.84
C ASN A 133 11.63 -3.02 6.13
N SER A 134 11.52 -4.34 6.20
CA SER A 134 11.82 -5.14 7.39
C SER A 134 13.18 -5.86 7.34
N VAL A 135 14.08 -5.47 6.44
CA VAL A 135 15.41 -6.11 6.30
C VAL A 135 16.17 -6.10 7.63
N ILE A 136 16.35 -4.91 8.23
CA ILE A 136 17.04 -4.76 9.51
C ILE A 136 16.31 -5.52 10.63
N ALA A 137 14.98 -5.48 10.64
CA ALA A 137 14.16 -6.19 11.62
C ALA A 137 14.41 -7.70 11.56
N LYS A 138 14.48 -8.27 10.35
CA LYS A 138 14.80 -9.69 10.12
C LYS A 138 16.21 -10.04 10.57
N GLU A 139 17.21 -9.21 10.25
CA GLU A 139 18.61 -9.43 10.62
C GLU A 139 18.82 -9.48 12.15
N ILE A 140 18.09 -8.67 12.91
CA ILE A 140 18.14 -8.67 14.39
C ILE A 140 17.18 -9.66 15.03
N GLY A 141 16.53 -10.53 14.25
CA GLY A 141 15.70 -11.63 14.75
C GLY A 141 14.30 -11.21 15.23
N LEU A 142 13.74 -10.11 14.72
CA LEU A 142 12.35 -9.76 15.02
C LEU A 142 11.39 -10.71 14.31
N GLU A 143 10.29 -11.02 14.99
CA GLU A 143 9.19 -11.80 14.41
C GLU A 143 8.45 -10.97 13.37
N LEU A 144 8.21 -11.58 12.20
CA LEU A 144 7.47 -11.01 11.09
C LEU A 144 6.19 -11.81 10.83
N ASP A 145 5.14 -11.12 10.41
CA ASP A 145 3.93 -11.78 9.89
C ASP A 145 4.15 -12.34 8.48
N GLU A 146 3.14 -13.02 7.93
CA GLU A 146 3.16 -13.61 6.58
C GLU A 146 3.40 -12.58 5.46
N LYS A 147 3.09 -11.30 5.72
CA LYS A 147 3.30 -10.18 4.79
C LYS A 147 4.65 -9.50 4.98
N GLY A 148 5.46 -9.96 5.94
CA GLY A 148 6.75 -9.39 6.28
C GLY A 148 6.70 -8.17 7.19
N ASN A 149 5.56 -7.86 7.80
CA ASN A 149 5.45 -6.78 8.78
C ASN A 149 6.03 -7.21 10.13
N VAL A 150 6.66 -6.27 10.83
CA VAL A 150 7.18 -6.51 12.19
C VAL A 150 6.01 -6.68 13.16
N MET A 151 5.97 -7.82 13.84
CA MET A 151 4.95 -8.09 14.86
C MET A 151 5.22 -7.30 16.14
N VAL A 152 4.20 -6.60 16.61
CA VAL A 152 4.24 -5.79 17.83
C VAL A 152 3.02 -6.02 18.70
N THR A 153 3.19 -5.88 20.01
CA THR A 153 2.07 -5.81 20.96
C THR A 153 1.53 -4.39 21.00
N ARG A 154 0.28 -4.20 20.61
CA ARG A 154 -0.39 -2.88 20.63
C ARG A 154 -1.12 -2.69 21.96
N PRO A 155 -1.24 -1.45 22.49
CA PRO A 155 -0.73 -0.19 21.89
C PRO A 155 0.74 0.11 22.15
N ASP A 156 1.44 -0.69 22.96
CA ASP A 156 2.78 -0.35 23.48
C ASP A 156 3.91 -0.44 22.43
N MET A 157 3.62 -1.00 21.27
CA MET A 157 4.55 -1.14 20.13
C MET A 157 5.82 -1.95 20.48
N ILE A 158 5.67 -2.90 21.42
CA ILE A 158 6.74 -3.78 21.93
C ILE A 158 6.90 -4.96 20.97
N THR A 159 8.14 -5.28 20.61
CA THR A 159 8.47 -6.53 19.89
C THR A 159 8.78 -7.66 20.88
N ARG A 160 8.99 -8.88 20.38
CA ARG A 160 9.45 -10.01 21.23
C ARG A 160 10.90 -9.90 21.67
N VAL A 161 11.70 -9.02 21.06
CA VAL A 161 13.09 -8.80 21.46
C VAL A 161 13.15 -7.70 22.51
N ASP A 162 13.73 -8.02 23.68
CA ASP A 162 13.78 -7.11 24.82
C ASP A 162 14.48 -5.79 24.48
N GLY A 163 13.83 -4.66 24.78
CA GLY A 163 14.33 -3.32 24.51
C GLY A 163 14.26 -2.89 23.03
N VAL A 164 13.56 -3.65 22.18
CA VAL A 164 13.29 -3.30 20.79
C VAL A 164 11.79 -3.06 20.58
N PHE A 165 11.47 -1.97 19.92
CA PHE A 165 10.13 -1.51 19.57
C PHE A 165 10.05 -1.30 18.07
N ALA A 166 8.84 -1.32 17.49
CA ALA A 166 8.66 -0.96 16.08
C ALA A 166 7.41 -0.11 15.90
N ALA A 167 7.42 0.79 14.91
CA ALA A 167 6.33 1.73 14.66
C ALA A 167 6.26 2.16 13.19
N GLY A 168 5.09 2.58 12.76
CA GLY A 168 4.83 3.05 11.40
C GLY A 168 4.55 1.91 10.43
N ASP A 169 4.71 2.16 9.13
CA ASP A 169 4.30 1.22 8.07
C ASP A 169 4.97 -0.15 8.17
N VAL A 170 6.15 -0.23 8.75
CA VAL A 170 6.86 -1.50 8.96
C VAL A 170 6.08 -2.48 9.84
N THR A 171 5.13 -2.00 10.65
CA THR A 171 4.23 -2.82 11.49
C THR A 171 2.92 -3.21 10.79
N GLY A 172 2.77 -2.89 9.51
CA GLY A 172 1.57 -3.16 8.73
C GLY A 172 0.37 -2.29 9.11
N GLY A 173 -0.83 -2.70 8.67
CA GLY A 173 -2.07 -1.97 8.88
C GLY A 173 -2.29 -0.85 7.86
N ILE A 174 -2.84 0.28 8.27
CA ILE A 174 -3.08 1.43 7.41
C ILE A 174 -1.77 2.19 7.19
N HIS A 175 -1.37 2.36 5.93
CA HIS A 175 -0.18 3.15 5.57
C HIS A 175 -0.55 4.64 5.50
N GLN A 176 -0.60 5.27 6.66
CA GLN A 176 -0.96 6.69 6.82
C GLN A 176 -0.02 7.39 7.79
N ILE A 177 0.30 8.64 7.51
CA ILE A 177 1.17 9.48 8.35
C ILE A 177 0.63 9.56 9.79
N SER A 178 -0.69 9.75 9.95
CA SER A 178 -1.32 9.83 11.27
C SER A 178 -1.13 8.58 12.11
N LYS A 179 -1.21 7.37 11.50
CA LYS A 179 -0.92 6.11 12.16
C LYS A 179 0.56 6.04 12.56
N ALA A 180 1.48 6.36 11.64
CA ALA A 180 2.92 6.32 11.90
C ALA A 180 3.31 7.25 13.05
N VAL A 181 2.73 8.47 13.10
CA VAL A 181 2.94 9.43 14.20
C VAL A 181 2.42 8.88 15.53
N GLY A 182 1.19 8.33 15.55
CA GLY A 182 0.59 7.76 16.76
C GLY A 182 1.39 6.57 17.30
N GLU A 183 1.77 5.62 16.45
CA GLU A 183 2.58 4.47 16.84
C GLU A 183 4.00 4.89 17.29
N GLY A 184 4.59 5.88 16.62
CA GLY A 184 5.88 6.45 17.01
C GLY A 184 5.85 7.04 18.42
N ALA A 185 4.79 7.78 18.77
CA ALA A 185 4.59 8.30 20.12
C ALA A 185 4.46 7.17 21.15
N CYS A 186 3.66 6.15 20.87
CA CYS A 186 3.51 4.97 21.75
C CYS A 186 4.86 4.26 21.95
N ALA A 187 5.59 3.99 20.89
CA ALA A 187 6.91 3.35 20.95
C ALA A 187 7.91 4.16 21.77
N ALA A 188 7.91 5.49 21.61
CA ALA A 188 8.81 6.38 22.35
C ALA A 188 8.53 6.35 23.88
N VAL A 189 7.25 6.43 24.27
CA VAL A 189 6.84 6.34 25.68
C VAL A 189 7.21 4.98 26.26
N SER A 190 6.93 3.90 25.55
CA SER A 190 7.27 2.53 25.97
C SER A 190 8.78 2.33 26.12
N ALA A 191 9.58 2.85 25.21
CA ALA A 191 11.04 2.81 25.29
C ALA A 191 11.57 3.59 26.51
N ALA A 192 11.01 4.76 26.79
CA ALA A 192 11.38 5.57 27.96
C ALA A 192 11.06 4.85 29.29
N LEU A 193 9.87 4.23 29.39
CA LEU A 193 9.48 3.44 30.55
C LEU A 193 10.36 2.19 30.74
N TYR A 194 10.69 1.52 29.64
CA TYR A 194 11.63 0.39 29.64
C TYR A 194 12.99 0.79 30.21
N LEU A 195 13.58 1.90 29.75
CA LEU A 195 14.88 2.38 30.24
C LEU A 195 14.84 2.75 31.72
N LYS A 196 13.77 3.41 32.20
CA LYS A 196 13.59 3.72 33.63
C LYS A 196 13.53 2.45 34.48
N LYS A 197 12.82 1.42 34.03
CA LYS A 197 12.72 0.12 34.72
C LYS A 197 14.08 -0.58 34.79
N LYS A 198 14.84 -0.55 33.70
CA LYS A 198 16.17 -1.16 33.62
C LYS A 198 17.18 -0.46 34.53
N ALA A 199 17.17 0.89 34.55
CA ALA A 199 18.02 1.68 35.44
C ALA A 199 17.72 1.45 36.93
N ARG A 200 16.46 1.23 37.31
CA ARG A 200 16.08 0.86 38.69
C ARG A 200 16.61 -0.51 39.09
N LYS A 201 16.50 -1.50 38.19
CA LYS A 201 17.02 -2.85 38.45
C LYS A 201 18.56 -2.91 38.56
N ALA A 202 19.27 -2.03 37.87
CA ALA A 202 20.74 -1.95 37.94
C ALA A 202 21.25 -1.28 39.24
N LYS A 203 20.37 -0.60 39.98
CA LYS A 203 20.70 0.06 41.25
C LYS A 203 20.29 -0.72 42.50
N ALA A 204 19.49 -1.78 42.30
CA ALA A 204 19.08 -2.72 43.35
C ALA A 204 19.99 -3.94 43.40
#